data_66a0e9f403a2d9b1d752dacde4e6a72d
#
_entry.id   66a0e9f403a2d9b1d752dacde4e6a72d
#
_cell.length_a   1.000
_cell.length_b   1.000
_cell.length_c   1.000
_cell.angle_alpha   90.00
_cell.angle_beta   90.00
_cell.angle_gamma   90.00
#
_symmetry.space_group_name_H-M   'P 1'
#
loop_
_entity.id
_entity.type
_entity.pdbx_description
1 polymer ?
#
loop_
_entity_poly.entity_id
_entity_poly.type
_entity_poly.pdbx_seq_one_letter_code
_entity_poly.pdbx_strand_id
1 'polypeptide(L)'
;AHLRAADWRVAPIPAALQDRRVEITGPVDPKMVINALNSGANCYMADFEDSTSPTWANLLAGQQALRDAVAGTLALTAPGAPDAPGKHYALRPDAGRAVLIVRPRGWHLDEKHLLVDGRRMSASLFDIGLFCFHNARALAVRDRGPYVYLPKLQSMEEAALWEAVLADIEAALGLPHGQVKATVLIETLPAAFEMDEILHALKDRIVGLNCGRWDYIFSYIKTLRRHRDRILPERAQLGMTQPFLKAYADLLIRTCHRRGAHAMGGMAAQIPIPGDARANAAALERVRADKLREVTAGHDGTWVAHPALIPLAREIFDAHMPGTHQQHVARDDVHVQPADLLRPPLGTITRAGFDNNVEVCVRYLAAWLDGNGC
;
A
#
# COMPACT_ATOMS: atom_id res chain seq x y z
N ALA A 1 25.05 -12.38 -0.30
CA ALA A 1 26.09 -11.44 -0.78
C ALA A 1 26.20 -11.44 -2.30
N HIS A 2 26.31 -12.62 -2.98
CA HIS A 2 26.47 -12.71 -4.44
C HIS A 2 25.30 -12.09 -5.22
N LEU A 3 24.06 -12.29 -4.78
CA LEU A 3 22.86 -11.76 -5.41
C LEU A 3 22.83 -10.22 -5.42
N ARG A 4 23.23 -9.59 -4.32
CA ARG A 4 23.28 -8.12 -4.21
C ARG A 4 24.38 -7.52 -5.10
N ALA A 5 25.46 -8.25 -5.34
CA ALA A 5 26.56 -7.81 -6.22
C ALA A 5 26.28 -8.07 -7.70
N ALA A 6 25.45 -9.08 -8.02
CA ALA A 6 25.15 -9.48 -9.40
C ALA A 6 24.37 -8.40 -10.16
N ASP A 7 24.59 -8.36 -11.45
CA ASP A 7 23.82 -7.52 -12.39
C ASP A 7 22.58 -8.29 -12.85
N TRP A 8 21.42 -7.86 -12.35
CA TRP A 8 20.10 -8.37 -12.73
C TRP A 8 19.04 -7.27 -12.56
N ARG A 9 17.96 -7.40 -13.31
CA ARG A 9 16.81 -6.50 -13.22
C ARG A 9 15.51 -7.29 -13.15
N VAL A 10 14.46 -6.64 -12.67
CA VAL A 10 13.10 -7.18 -12.69
C VAL A 10 12.54 -7.14 -14.13
N ALA A 11 11.50 -7.94 -14.39
CA ALA A 11 10.79 -7.91 -15.66
C ALA A 11 10.23 -6.50 -15.97
N PRO A 12 10.02 -6.15 -17.25
CA PRO A 12 9.48 -4.85 -17.63
C PRO A 12 8.15 -4.54 -16.95
N ILE A 13 8.02 -3.28 -16.49
CA ILE A 13 6.80 -2.78 -15.88
C ILE A 13 5.72 -2.58 -16.95
N PRO A 14 4.49 -3.09 -16.77
CA PRO A 14 3.39 -2.91 -17.73
C PRO A 14 3.07 -1.44 -18.00
N ALA A 15 2.59 -1.13 -19.19
CA ALA A 15 2.24 0.24 -19.62
C ALA A 15 1.26 0.91 -18.64
N ALA A 16 0.27 0.17 -18.13
CA ALA A 16 -0.72 0.68 -17.18
C ALA A 16 -0.11 1.09 -15.81
N LEU A 17 1.07 0.60 -15.47
CA LEU A 17 1.77 0.92 -14.21
C LEU A 17 3.02 1.78 -14.39
N GLN A 18 3.25 2.36 -15.59
CA GLN A 18 4.41 3.22 -15.82
C GLN A 18 4.33 4.52 -15.01
N ASP A 19 3.15 5.12 -14.89
CA ASP A 19 2.92 6.32 -14.08
C ASP A 19 2.10 6.00 -12.85
N ARG A 20 2.77 5.97 -11.70
CA ARG A 20 2.20 5.70 -10.39
C ARG A 20 2.37 6.87 -9.42
N ARG A 21 2.51 8.09 -9.93
CA ARG A 21 2.85 9.27 -9.10
C ARG A 21 1.88 9.53 -7.95
N VAL A 22 0.58 9.23 -8.12
CA VAL A 22 -0.39 9.31 -7.02
C VAL A 22 -1.27 8.07 -7.00
N GLU A 23 -1.20 7.32 -5.92
CA GLU A 23 -2.07 6.19 -5.64
C GLU A 23 -3.01 6.54 -4.47
N ILE A 24 -4.30 6.27 -4.65
CA ILE A 24 -5.27 6.38 -3.55
C ILE A 24 -5.49 5.01 -2.93
N THR A 25 -5.60 4.94 -1.61
CA THR A 25 -5.93 3.70 -0.91
C THR A 25 -7.29 3.84 -0.21
N GLY A 26 -7.99 2.72 -0.05
CA GLY A 26 -9.25 2.69 0.68
C GLY A 26 -9.86 1.29 0.73
N PRO A 27 -10.88 1.11 1.59
CA PRO A 27 -11.53 -0.17 1.78
C PRO A 27 -12.27 -0.64 0.54
N VAL A 28 -12.65 -1.91 0.54
CA VAL A 28 -13.41 -2.54 -0.55
C VAL A 28 -14.93 -2.31 -0.46
N ASP A 29 -15.38 -1.33 0.33
CA ASP A 29 -16.77 -0.89 0.35
C ASP A 29 -17.20 -0.40 -1.04
N PRO A 30 -18.39 -0.77 -1.55
CA PRO A 30 -18.82 -0.45 -2.91
C PRO A 30 -18.77 1.04 -3.25
N LYS A 31 -19.19 1.92 -2.32
CA LYS A 31 -19.17 3.38 -2.51
C LYS A 31 -17.74 3.90 -2.56
N MET A 32 -16.86 3.38 -1.70
CA MET A 32 -15.45 3.76 -1.66
C MET A 32 -14.72 3.29 -2.90
N VAL A 33 -14.99 2.08 -3.40
CA VAL A 33 -14.47 1.56 -4.67
C VAL A 33 -14.83 2.48 -5.84
N ILE A 34 -16.11 2.90 -5.96
CA ILE A 34 -16.55 3.84 -7.02
C ILE A 34 -15.79 5.17 -6.89
N ASN A 35 -15.75 5.74 -5.69
CA ASN A 35 -15.13 7.03 -5.45
C ASN A 35 -13.62 7.00 -5.74
N ALA A 36 -12.92 5.94 -5.33
CA ALA A 36 -11.49 5.78 -5.53
C ALA A 36 -11.14 5.57 -7.01
N LEU A 37 -11.84 4.70 -7.72
CA LEU A 37 -11.65 4.49 -9.15
C LEU A 37 -11.92 5.76 -9.98
N ASN A 38 -12.88 6.59 -9.53
CA ASN A 38 -13.23 7.86 -10.19
C ASN A 38 -12.42 9.07 -9.71
N SER A 39 -11.51 8.90 -8.76
CA SER A 39 -10.86 10.00 -8.03
C SER A 39 -9.91 10.85 -8.87
N GLY A 40 -9.44 10.32 -10.01
CA GLY A 40 -8.39 10.92 -10.82
C GLY A 40 -6.97 10.57 -10.36
N ALA A 41 -6.78 9.71 -9.35
CA ALA A 41 -5.48 9.12 -9.04
C ALA A 41 -5.00 8.22 -10.19
N ASN A 42 -3.69 7.99 -10.29
CA ASN A 42 -3.14 7.06 -11.26
C ASN A 42 -3.54 5.61 -10.96
N CYS A 43 -3.45 5.22 -9.68
CA CYS A 43 -3.84 3.90 -9.22
C CYS A 43 -4.76 3.99 -8.00
N TYR A 44 -5.57 2.94 -7.82
CA TYR A 44 -6.34 2.71 -6.60
C TYR A 44 -5.95 1.37 -5.99
N MET A 45 -5.48 1.39 -4.76
CA MET A 45 -5.27 0.19 -3.97
C MET A 45 -6.55 -0.15 -3.19
N ALA A 46 -7.27 -1.15 -3.67
CA ALA A 46 -8.41 -1.75 -2.99
C ALA A 46 -7.92 -2.68 -1.88
N ASP A 47 -8.23 -2.34 -0.65
CA ASP A 47 -7.57 -2.87 0.52
C ASP A 47 -8.46 -3.79 1.36
N PHE A 48 -8.21 -5.09 1.33
CA PHE A 48 -8.83 -6.08 2.21
C PHE A 48 -8.15 -6.16 3.58
N GLU A 49 -6.96 -5.60 3.71
CA GLU A 49 -6.14 -5.73 4.92
C GLU A 49 -6.45 -4.62 5.95
N ASP A 50 -5.69 -3.52 5.93
CA ASP A 50 -5.71 -2.54 7.02
C ASP A 50 -6.96 -1.66 7.03
N SER A 51 -7.58 -1.37 5.88
CA SER A 51 -8.72 -0.47 5.80
C SER A 51 -10.09 -1.17 5.75
N THR A 52 -10.12 -2.50 5.81
CA THR A 52 -11.38 -3.26 5.84
C THR A 52 -11.47 -4.08 7.12
N SER A 53 -12.51 -3.82 7.95
CA SER A 53 -12.82 -4.73 9.05
C SER A 53 -13.26 -6.09 8.48
N PRO A 54 -12.59 -7.21 8.84
CA PRO A 54 -12.76 -8.50 8.16
C PRO A 54 -14.00 -9.26 8.64
N THR A 55 -15.15 -8.60 8.70
CA THR A 55 -16.43 -9.29 8.85
C THR A 55 -16.73 -10.06 7.57
N TRP A 56 -17.43 -11.20 7.69
CA TRP A 56 -17.80 -12.00 6.51
C TRP A 56 -18.58 -11.17 5.47
N ALA A 57 -19.49 -10.31 5.94
CA ALA A 57 -20.27 -9.44 5.08
C ALA A 57 -19.39 -8.45 4.30
N ASN A 58 -18.43 -7.79 4.97
CA ASN A 58 -17.53 -6.83 4.31
C ASN A 58 -16.65 -7.51 3.26
N LEU A 59 -16.12 -8.71 3.58
CA LEU A 59 -15.24 -9.44 2.67
C LEU A 59 -16.00 -9.87 1.40
N LEU A 60 -17.20 -10.43 1.54
CA LEU A 60 -18.01 -10.84 0.39
C LEU A 60 -18.49 -9.64 -0.42
N ALA A 61 -18.96 -8.58 0.24
CA ALA A 61 -19.37 -7.34 -0.43
C ALA A 61 -18.18 -6.72 -1.19
N GLY A 62 -16.98 -6.75 -0.63
CA GLY A 62 -15.76 -6.29 -1.29
C GLY A 62 -15.42 -7.08 -2.54
N GLN A 63 -15.44 -8.41 -2.47
CA GLN A 63 -15.20 -9.28 -3.64
C GLN A 63 -16.26 -9.02 -4.75
N GLN A 64 -17.53 -8.87 -4.35
CA GLN A 64 -18.61 -8.53 -5.27
C GLN A 64 -18.39 -7.15 -5.91
N ALA A 65 -18.06 -6.13 -5.10
CA ALA A 65 -17.79 -4.78 -5.59
C ALA A 65 -16.65 -4.74 -6.61
N LEU A 66 -15.54 -5.46 -6.34
CA LEU A 66 -14.42 -5.53 -7.27
C LEU A 66 -14.75 -6.27 -8.56
N ARG A 67 -15.54 -7.36 -8.48
CA ARG A 67 -16.05 -8.06 -9.67
C ARG A 67 -16.90 -7.13 -10.54
N ASP A 68 -17.84 -6.42 -9.93
CA ASP A 68 -18.73 -5.52 -10.64
C ASP A 68 -17.98 -4.27 -11.16
N ALA A 69 -16.93 -3.82 -10.45
CA ALA A 69 -16.07 -2.74 -10.90
C ALA A 69 -15.25 -3.14 -12.14
N VAL A 70 -14.68 -4.34 -12.18
CA VAL A 70 -13.96 -4.89 -13.33
C VAL A 70 -14.91 -5.11 -14.49
N ALA A 71 -16.12 -5.60 -14.24
CA ALA A 71 -17.16 -5.71 -15.27
C ALA A 71 -17.68 -4.34 -15.78
N GLY A 72 -17.42 -3.25 -15.04
CA GLY A 72 -17.91 -1.92 -15.38
C GLY A 72 -19.37 -1.67 -15.00
N THR A 73 -19.96 -2.53 -14.20
CA THR A 73 -21.37 -2.51 -13.79
C THR A 73 -21.62 -1.98 -12.39
N LEU A 74 -20.56 -1.73 -11.62
CA LEU A 74 -20.70 -1.27 -10.24
C LEU A 74 -21.39 0.10 -10.19
N ALA A 75 -22.58 0.11 -9.60
CA ALA A 75 -23.35 1.30 -9.30
C ALA A 75 -24.09 1.14 -7.97
N LEU A 76 -24.37 2.24 -7.29
CA LEU A 76 -25.02 2.26 -6.00
C LEU A 76 -25.91 3.50 -5.89
N THR A 77 -27.12 3.32 -5.37
CA THR A 77 -27.99 4.44 -4.98
C THR A 77 -28.07 4.46 -3.45
N ALA A 78 -27.46 5.45 -2.83
CA ALA A 78 -27.60 5.67 -1.39
C ALA A 78 -29.01 6.22 -1.10
N PRO A 79 -29.65 5.79 0.01
CA PRO A 79 -30.96 6.34 0.41
C PRO A 79 -30.84 7.87 0.58
N GLY A 80 -31.84 8.59 0.11
CA GLY A 80 -32.01 10.03 0.36
C GLY A 80 -32.52 10.29 1.78
N ALA A 81 -32.47 11.56 2.21
CA ALA A 81 -33.29 12.02 3.33
C ALA A 81 -34.76 11.95 2.98
N PRO A 82 -35.72 11.98 3.96
CA PRO A 82 -37.16 11.86 3.68
C PRO A 82 -37.67 12.78 2.57
N ASP A 83 -37.05 13.96 2.40
CA ASP A 83 -37.48 14.98 1.42
C ASP A 83 -36.42 15.23 0.31
N ALA A 84 -35.42 14.38 0.14
CA ALA A 84 -34.39 14.53 -0.88
C ALA A 84 -34.14 13.22 -1.65
N PRO A 85 -33.92 13.28 -2.99
CA PRO A 85 -33.62 12.08 -3.77
C PRO A 85 -32.29 11.45 -3.30
N GLY A 86 -32.24 10.12 -3.39
CA GLY A 86 -31.02 9.37 -3.08
C GLY A 86 -29.85 9.75 -4.01
N LYS A 87 -28.65 9.73 -3.50
CA LYS A 87 -27.46 10.02 -4.30
C LYS A 87 -27.04 8.78 -5.09
N HIS A 88 -26.97 8.91 -6.41
CA HIS A 88 -26.49 7.86 -7.30
C HIS A 88 -24.98 7.95 -7.50
N TYR A 89 -24.30 6.81 -7.35
CA TYR A 89 -22.86 6.62 -7.61
C TYR A 89 -22.71 5.59 -8.71
N ALA A 90 -21.87 5.90 -9.71
CA ALA A 90 -21.57 4.98 -10.80
C ALA A 90 -20.12 5.19 -11.27
N LEU A 91 -19.56 4.18 -11.88
CA LEU A 91 -18.23 4.25 -12.48
C LEU A 91 -18.24 5.15 -13.72
N ARG A 92 -17.15 5.93 -13.87
CA ARG A 92 -16.85 6.63 -15.13
C ARG A 92 -16.44 5.63 -16.22
N PRO A 93 -16.36 6.03 -17.49
CA PRO A 93 -15.76 5.20 -18.54
C PRO A 93 -14.34 4.73 -18.15
N ASP A 94 -13.93 3.56 -18.63
CA ASP A 94 -12.70 2.86 -18.18
C ASP A 94 -11.43 3.71 -18.35
N ALA A 95 -11.33 4.45 -19.45
CA ALA A 95 -10.19 5.35 -19.72
C ALA A 95 -9.99 6.48 -18.69
N GLY A 96 -11.02 6.81 -17.90
CA GLY A 96 -10.95 7.84 -16.86
C GLY A 96 -10.83 7.30 -15.45
N ARG A 97 -10.63 6.00 -15.28
CA ARG A 97 -10.53 5.35 -13.97
C ARG A 97 -9.08 5.12 -13.57
N ALA A 98 -8.82 5.20 -12.27
CA ALA A 98 -7.56 4.74 -11.70
C ALA A 98 -7.32 3.24 -12.02
N VAL A 99 -6.06 2.85 -12.12
CA VAL A 99 -5.68 1.45 -12.29
C VAL A 99 -5.93 0.71 -10.97
N LEU A 100 -6.67 -0.40 -11.03
CA LEU A 100 -6.99 -1.19 -9.84
C LEU A 100 -5.77 -2.04 -9.43
N ILE A 101 -5.38 -1.92 -8.17
CA ILE A 101 -4.41 -2.80 -7.49
C ILE A 101 -5.10 -3.34 -6.25
N VAL A 102 -4.99 -4.62 -5.95
CA VAL A 102 -5.67 -5.23 -4.80
C VAL A 102 -4.66 -5.62 -3.73
N ARG A 103 -4.89 -5.20 -2.49
CA ARG A 103 -4.11 -5.66 -1.33
C ARG A 103 -4.88 -6.75 -0.59
N PRO A 104 -4.48 -8.03 -0.72
CA PRO A 104 -5.03 -9.09 0.12
C PRO A 104 -4.55 -8.94 1.56
N ARG A 105 -5.20 -9.61 2.49
CA ARG A 105 -4.67 -9.76 3.86
C ARG A 105 -3.32 -10.50 3.86
N GLY A 106 -2.49 -10.21 4.86
CA GLY A 106 -1.14 -10.81 4.96
C GLY A 106 -1.16 -12.28 5.40
N TRP A 107 -0.02 -12.98 5.21
CA TRP A 107 0.18 -14.39 5.56
C TRP A 107 -0.11 -14.72 7.03
N HIS A 108 -0.06 -13.73 7.92
CA HIS A 108 -0.29 -13.89 9.37
C HIS A 108 -1.77 -13.97 9.75
N LEU A 109 -2.70 -13.83 8.80
CA LEU A 109 -4.14 -13.82 9.04
C LEU A 109 -4.84 -15.04 8.45
N ASP A 110 -5.79 -15.58 9.22
CA ASP A 110 -6.68 -16.65 8.79
C ASP A 110 -8.07 -16.11 8.44
N GLU A 111 -8.72 -16.75 7.46
CA GLU A 111 -10.15 -16.57 7.21
C GLU A 111 -10.93 -17.58 8.07
N LYS A 112 -11.51 -17.08 9.16
CA LYS A 112 -12.17 -17.93 10.17
C LYS A 112 -13.50 -18.52 9.72
N HIS A 113 -14.13 -17.94 8.69
CA HIS A 113 -15.45 -18.36 8.22
C HIS A 113 -15.37 -19.42 7.10
N LEU A 114 -14.18 -19.71 6.56
CA LEU A 114 -13.96 -20.73 5.56
C LEU A 114 -12.99 -21.79 6.05
N LEU A 115 -13.45 -23.02 6.05
CA LEU A 115 -12.64 -24.18 6.42
C LEU A 115 -12.33 -25.02 5.19
N VAL A 116 -11.06 -25.42 5.06
CA VAL A 116 -10.59 -26.40 4.08
C VAL A 116 -10.04 -27.58 4.87
N ASP A 117 -10.60 -28.76 4.67
CA ASP A 117 -10.26 -29.98 5.44
C ASP A 117 -10.30 -29.77 6.96
N GLY A 118 -11.31 -29.02 7.45
CA GLY A 118 -11.49 -28.72 8.87
C GLY A 118 -10.53 -27.67 9.45
N ARG A 119 -9.66 -27.07 8.65
CA ARG A 119 -8.73 -26.02 9.06
C ARG A 119 -9.14 -24.66 8.47
N ARG A 120 -8.90 -23.58 9.21
CA ARG A 120 -9.12 -22.23 8.69
C ARG A 120 -8.22 -21.99 7.49
N MET A 121 -8.81 -21.43 6.43
CA MET A 121 -8.06 -21.07 5.24
C MET A 121 -7.17 -19.83 5.53
N SER A 122 -6.02 -19.73 4.87
CA SER A 122 -5.26 -18.48 4.85
C SER A 122 -6.11 -17.35 4.28
N ALA A 123 -6.17 -16.21 4.98
CA ALA A 123 -6.88 -15.04 4.53
C ALA A 123 -6.31 -14.48 3.21
N SER A 124 -4.99 -14.56 3.05
CA SER A 124 -4.31 -14.17 1.81
C SER A 124 -4.80 -14.96 0.60
N LEU A 125 -4.89 -16.28 0.75
CA LEU A 125 -5.34 -17.19 -0.33
C LEU A 125 -6.82 -17.00 -0.63
N PHE A 126 -7.64 -16.74 0.39
CA PHE A 126 -9.06 -16.42 0.20
C PHE A 126 -9.22 -15.14 -0.63
N ASP A 127 -8.58 -14.06 -0.22
CA ASP A 127 -8.74 -12.75 -0.85
C ASP A 127 -8.23 -12.76 -2.30
N ILE A 128 -7.00 -13.24 -2.53
CA ILE A 128 -6.39 -13.21 -3.86
C ILE A 128 -6.98 -14.28 -4.79
N GLY A 129 -7.31 -15.44 -4.24
CA GLY A 129 -7.88 -16.54 -5.02
C GLY A 129 -9.23 -16.16 -5.60
N LEU A 130 -10.15 -15.62 -4.79
CA LEU A 130 -11.46 -15.14 -5.27
C LEU A 130 -11.32 -13.97 -6.24
N PHE A 131 -10.48 -12.99 -5.92
CA PHE A 131 -10.26 -11.86 -6.81
C PHE A 131 -9.76 -12.32 -8.18
N CYS A 132 -8.72 -13.15 -8.24
CA CYS A 132 -8.17 -13.63 -9.50
C CYS A 132 -9.15 -14.53 -10.25
N PHE A 133 -9.83 -15.44 -9.55
CA PHE A 133 -10.81 -16.34 -10.18
C PHE A 133 -11.88 -15.57 -10.97
N HIS A 134 -12.42 -14.50 -10.38
CA HIS A 134 -13.48 -13.73 -11.02
C HIS A 134 -12.98 -12.70 -12.03
N ASN A 135 -11.78 -12.17 -11.88
CA ASN A 135 -11.37 -10.94 -12.56
C ASN A 135 -10.15 -11.07 -13.48
N ALA A 136 -9.26 -12.04 -13.22
CA ALA A 136 -7.93 -12.05 -13.83
C ALA A 136 -7.96 -12.09 -15.37
N ARG A 137 -8.80 -12.94 -15.96
CA ARG A 137 -8.92 -13.03 -17.43
C ARG A 137 -9.44 -11.73 -18.05
N ALA A 138 -10.45 -11.11 -17.44
CA ALA A 138 -11.00 -9.86 -17.94
C ALA A 138 -10.01 -8.69 -17.84
N LEU A 139 -9.18 -8.67 -16.81
CA LEU A 139 -8.13 -7.67 -16.64
C LEU A 139 -6.96 -7.91 -17.61
N ALA A 140 -6.55 -9.18 -17.81
CA ALA A 140 -5.47 -9.55 -18.71
C ALA A 140 -5.79 -9.17 -20.18
N VAL A 141 -7.01 -9.46 -20.64
CA VAL A 141 -7.46 -9.10 -22.01
C VAL A 141 -7.41 -7.59 -22.28
N ARG A 142 -7.52 -6.77 -21.23
CA ARG A 142 -7.47 -5.30 -21.33
C ARG A 142 -6.09 -4.71 -21.05
N ASP A 143 -5.06 -5.50 -20.79
CA ASP A 143 -3.75 -5.07 -20.30
C ASP A 143 -3.82 -4.20 -19.02
N ARG A 144 -4.78 -4.51 -18.15
CA ARG A 144 -5.08 -3.78 -16.90
C ARG A 144 -4.84 -4.60 -15.63
N GLY A 145 -4.08 -5.69 -15.72
CA GLY A 145 -3.73 -6.52 -14.57
C GLY A 145 -3.90 -8.03 -14.79
N PRO A 146 -4.08 -8.80 -13.72
CA PRO A 146 -4.24 -8.39 -12.30
C PRO A 146 -2.99 -7.76 -11.69
N TYR A 147 -3.20 -6.77 -10.82
CA TYR A 147 -2.14 -6.12 -10.05
C TYR A 147 -2.42 -6.25 -8.56
N VAL A 148 -1.38 -6.57 -7.77
CA VAL A 148 -1.53 -6.81 -6.33
C VAL A 148 -0.49 -6.04 -5.51
N TYR A 149 -0.86 -5.68 -4.28
CA TYR A 149 0.03 -5.22 -3.24
C TYR A 149 0.19 -6.33 -2.20
N LEU A 150 1.40 -6.77 -1.93
CA LEU A 150 1.69 -7.86 -0.99
C LEU A 150 2.15 -7.28 0.36
N PRO A 151 1.33 -7.41 1.44
CA PRO A 151 1.62 -6.81 2.72
C PRO A 151 2.40 -7.72 3.66
N LYS A 152 3.03 -7.12 4.66
CA LYS A 152 3.57 -7.75 5.88
C LYS A 152 4.61 -8.86 5.66
N LEU A 153 5.26 -8.91 4.49
CA LEU A 153 6.35 -9.86 4.26
C LEU A 153 7.50 -9.60 5.24
N GLN A 154 8.11 -10.68 5.73
CA GLN A 154 9.24 -10.62 6.64
C GLN A 154 10.55 -11.10 6.00
N SER A 155 10.47 -11.90 4.92
CA SER A 155 11.64 -12.51 4.30
C SER A 155 11.48 -12.79 2.81
N MET A 156 12.57 -13.15 2.17
CA MET A 156 12.56 -13.63 0.77
C MET A 156 11.82 -14.97 0.60
N GLU A 157 11.78 -15.81 1.62
CA GLU A 157 11.03 -17.08 1.58
C GLU A 157 9.53 -16.83 1.48
N GLU A 158 9.01 -15.83 2.20
CA GLU A 158 7.61 -15.42 2.06
C GLU A 158 7.32 -14.83 0.68
N ALA A 159 8.27 -14.11 0.10
CA ALA A 159 8.18 -13.63 -1.28
C ALA A 159 8.20 -14.78 -2.29
N ALA A 160 9.05 -15.80 -2.09
CA ALA A 160 9.09 -17.00 -2.91
C ALA A 160 7.80 -17.83 -2.78
N LEU A 161 7.19 -17.87 -1.61
CA LEU A 161 5.87 -18.47 -1.42
C LEU A 161 4.80 -17.75 -2.25
N TRP A 162 4.81 -16.41 -2.26
CA TRP A 162 3.92 -15.63 -3.12
C TRP A 162 4.18 -15.89 -4.61
N GLU A 163 5.44 -16.02 -5.03
CA GLU A 163 5.78 -16.39 -6.41
C GLU A 163 5.10 -17.72 -6.81
N ALA A 164 5.25 -18.75 -5.97
CA ALA A 164 4.64 -20.07 -6.22
C ALA A 164 3.11 -19.97 -6.28
N VAL A 165 2.48 -19.31 -5.33
CA VAL A 165 1.01 -19.14 -5.29
C VAL A 165 0.48 -18.42 -6.52
N LEU A 166 1.14 -17.31 -6.92
CA LEU A 166 0.69 -16.55 -8.09
C LEU A 166 0.91 -17.32 -9.39
N ALA A 167 1.99 -18.11 -9.49
CA ALA A 167 2.23 -19.02 -10.63
C ALA A 167 1.16 -20.13 -10.70
N ASP A 168 0.77 -20.70 -9.57
CA ASP A 168 -0.30 -21.70 -9.51
C ASP A 168 -1.66 -21.10 -9.92
N ILE A 169 -1.98 -19.89 -9.47
CA ILE A 169 -3.19 -19.16 -9.88
C ILE A 169 -3.18 -18.90 -11.40
N GLU A 170 -2.06 -18.45 -11.95
CA GLU A 170 -1.92 -18.21 -13.39
C GLU A 170 -2.13 -19.51 -14.19
N ALA A 171 -1.49 -20.60 -13.77
CA ALA A 171 -1.64 -21.90 -14.40
C ALA A 171 -3.09 -22.42 -14.36
N ALA A 172 -3.74 -22.33 -13.20
CA ALA A 172 -5.14 -22.75 -13.02
C ALA A 172 -6.13 -21.92 -13.86
N LEU A 173 -5.80 -20.64 -14.11
CA LEU A 173 -6.62 -19.75 -14.92
C LEU A 173 -6.22 -19.70 -16.40
N GLY A 174 -5.17 -20.44 -16.81
CA GLY A 174 -4.66 -20.43 -18.18
C GLY A 174 -4.07 -19.08 -18.58
N LEU A 175 -3.46 -18.35 -17.64
CA LEU A 175 -2.76 -17.10 -17.88
C LEU A 175 -1.25 -17.33 -18.10
N PRO A 176 -0.57 -16.46 -18.85
CA PRO A 176 0.88 -16.52 -18.95
C PRO A 176 1.56 -16.34 -17.60
N HIS A 177 2.72 -17.00 -17.40
CA HIS A 177 3.54 -16.78 -16.22
C HIS A 177 3.98 -15.30 -16.12
N GLY A 178 3.86 -14.73 -14.93
CA GLY A 178 4.16 -13.32 -14.68
C GLY A 178 3.09 -12.32 -15.16
N GLN A 179 1.90 -12.78 -15.54
CA GLN A 179 0.77 -11.91 -15.86
C GLN A 179 0.30 -11.13 -14.64
N VAL A 180 0.20 -11.78 -13.48
CA VAL A 180 -0.10 -11.11 -12.22
C VAL A 180 1.13 -10.33 -11.76
N LYS A 181 1.04 -9.00 -11.71
CA LYS A 181 2.13 -8.16 -11.24
C LYS A 181 1.95 -7.77 -9.79
N ALA A 182 3.07 -7.68 -9.06
CA ALA A 182 3.08 -7.41 -7.63
C ALA A 182 3.91 -6.18 -7.26
N THR A 183 3.44 -5.43 -6.27
CA THR A 183 4.25 -4.48 -5.49
C THR A 183 4.32 -5.02 -4.06
N VAL A 184 5.49 -4.98 -3.43
CA VAL A 184 5.66 -5.45 -2.05
C VAL A 184 5.78 -4.26 -1.11
N LEU A 185 5.03 -4.30 0.01
CA LEU A 185 5.26 -3.37 1.12
C LEU A 185 6.45 -3.85 1.94
N ILE A 186 7.48 -3.03 1.98
CA ILE A 186 8.56 -3.18 2.96
C ILE A 186 8.11 -2.46 4.22
N GLU A 187 7.48 -3.19 5.10
CA GLU A 187 6.82 -2.64 6.29
C GLU A 187 7.09 -3.46 7.55
N THR A 188 8.00 -4.43 7.46
CA THR A 188 8.52 -5.15 8.60
C THR A 188 10.03 -4.92 8.73
N LEU A 189 10.52 -4.89 9.96
CA LEU A 189 11.95 -4.68 10.21
C LEU A 189 12.83 -5.74 9.53
N PRO A 190 12.51 -7.05 9.56
CA PRO A 190 13.28 -8.07 8.85
C PRO A 190 13.35 -7.82 7.35
N ALA A 191 12.23 -7.51 6.69
CA ALA A 191 12.18 -7.30 5.24
C ALA A 191 13.09 -6.16 4.76
N ALA A 192 13.32 -5.14 5.61
CA ALA A 192 14.23 -4.04 5.26
C ALA A 192 15.68 -4.50 5.03
N PHE A 193 16.06 -5.64 5.60
CA PHE A 193 17.39 -6.24 5.40
C PHE A 193 17.46 -7.14 4.16
N GLU A 194 16.34 -7.47 3.52
CA GLU A 194 16.23 -8.43 2.42
C GLU A 194 15.58 -7.86 1.15
N MET A 195 15.64 -6.53 0.94
CA MET A 195 14.96 -5.87 -0.19
C MET A 195 15.41 -6.40 -1.56
N ASP A 196 16.73 -6.60 -1.77
CA ASP A 196 17.27 -7.20 -3.00
C ASP A 196 16.78 -8.65 -3.19
N GLU A 197 16.77 -9.43 -2.11
CA GLU A 197 16.36 -10.83 -2.11
C GLU A 197 14.86 -10.98 -2.39
N ILE A 198 14.03 -10.12 -1.80
CA ILE A 198 12.57 -10.05 -2.05
C ILE A 198 12.31 -9.68 -3.52
N LEU A 199 12.98 -8.64 -4.04
CA LEU A 199 12.87 -8.28 -5.46
C LEU A 199 13.26 -9.43 -6.36
N HIS A 200 14.34 -10.15 -6.03
CA HIS A 200 14.83 -11.26 -6.84
C HIS A 200 13.88 -12.47 -6.81
N ALA A 201 13.30 -12.80 -5.65
CA ALA A 201 12.35 -13.90 -5.53
C ALA A 201 11.11 -13.69 -6.42
N LEU A 202 10.72 -12.42 -6.63
CA LEU A 202 9.56 -12.04 -7.45
C LEU A 202 9.96 -11.38 -8.79
N LYS A 203 11.20 -11.52 -9.26
CA LYS A 203 11.77 -10.73 -10.36
C LYS A 203 10.97 -10.74 -11.67
N ASP A 204 10.21 -11.79 -11.92
CA ASP A 204 9.43 -11.96 -13.15
C ASP A 204 8.04 -11.25 -13.08
N ARG A 205 7.63 -10.83 -11.87
CA ARG A 205 6.33 -10.19 -11.64
C ARG A 205 6.36 -8.90 -10.82
N ILE A 206 7.43 -8.64 -10.06
CA ILE A 206 7.48 -7.46 -9.20
C ILE A 206 7.68 -6.19 -10.01
N VAL A 207 6.93 -5.14 -9.65
CA VAL A 207 6.99 -3.83 -10.30
C VAL A 207 7.48 -2.73 -9.36
N GLY A 208 7.56 -2.99 -8.04
CA GLY A 208 8.02 -2.00 -7.08
C GLY A 208 8.01 -2.46 -5.64
N LEU A 209 8.66 -1.66 -4.80
CA LEU A 209 8.55 -1.72 -3.35
C LEU A 209 7.89 -0.44 -2.83
N ASN A 210 7.17 -0.53 -1.71
CA ASN A 210 6.53 0.60 -1.06
C ASN A 210 7.01 0.77 0.38
N CYS A 211 7.20 2.02 0.81
CA CYS A 211 7.54 2.39 2.17
C CYS A 211 6.30 2.34 3.09
N GLY A 212 5.97 1.19 3.65
CA GLY A 212 4.90 1.01 4.63
C GLY A 212 5.32 1.52 6.02
N ARG A 213 5.45 2.85 6.18
CA ARG A 213 6.13 3.52 7.31
C ARG A 213 5.52 3.22 8.68
N TRP A 214 4.22 3.17 8.80
CA TRP A 214 3.55 2.96 10.08
C TRP A 214 3.79 1.55 10.62
N ASP A 215 3.60 0.56 9.79
CA ASP A 215 3.88 -0.83 10.12
C ASP A 215 5.37 -1.08 10.36
N TYR A 216 6.25 -0.40 9.61
CA TYR A 216 7.70 -0.47 9.84
C TYR A 216 8.08 0.04 11.23
N ILE A 217 7.51 1.19 11.68
CA ILE A 217 7.69 1.71 13.03
C ILE A 217 7.15 0.71 14.06
N PHE A 218 5.95 0.16 13.83
CA PHE A 218 5.39 -0.85 14.73
C PHE A 218 6.23 -2.12 14.79
N SER A 219 6.74 -2.59 13.66
CA SER A 219 7.63 -3.75 13.58
C SER A 219 8.93 -3.52 14.34
N TYR A 220 9.52 -2.32 14.25
CA TYR A 220 10.67 -1.92 15.06
C TYR A 220 10.36 -2.03 16.55
N ILE A 221 9.25 -1.44 17.02
CA ILE A 221 8.80 -1.50 18.41
C ILE A 221 8.60 -2.96 18.85
N LYS A 222 7.85 -3.74 18.07
CA LYS A 222 7.53 -5.14 18.37
C LYS A 222 8.78 -6.00 18.49
N THR A 223 9.71 -5.85 17.55
CA THR A 223 10.93 -6.65 17.48
C THR A 223 11.89 -6.31 18.63
N LEU A 224 12.04 -5.02 18.93
CA LEU A 224 13.03 -4.52 19.89
C LEU A 224 12.44 -4.19 21.27
N ARG A 225 11.19 -4.58 21.55
CA ARG A 225 10.45 -4.23 22.78
C ARG A 225 11.13 -4.58 24.11
N ARG A 226 12.10 -5.50 24.10
CA ARG A 226 12.86 -5.90 25.31
C ARG A 226 14.14 -5.09 25.49
N HIS A 227 14.49 -4.21 24.55
CA HIS A 227 15.69 -3.38 24.56
C HIS A 227 15.34 -1.97 25.05
N ARG A 228 15.77 -1.62 26.27
CA ARG A 228 15.45 -0.31 26.86
C ARG A 228 16.05 0.88 26.12
N ASP A 229 17.17 0.68 25.43
CA ASP A 229 17.86 1.65 24.59
C ASP A 229 17.17 1.84 23.21
N ARG A 230 16.07 1.13 22.95
CA ARG A 230 15.31 1.16 21.70
C ARG A 230 13.88 1.68 21.88
N ILE A 231 13.58 2.31 23.00
CA ILE A 231 12.30 2.97 23.23
C ILE A 231 12.23 4.20 22.33
N LEU A 232 11.15 4.28 21.54
CA LEU A 232 10.93 5.40 20.63
C LEU A 232 10.33 6.61 21.35
N PRO A 233 10.60 7.85 20.88
CA PRO A 233 9.91 9.03 21.36
C PRO A 233 8.42 9.01 20.98
N GLU A 234 7.68 9.99 21.43
CA GLU A 234 6.25 10.09 21.11
C GLU A 234 5.99 10.14 19.59
N ARG A 235 4.87 9.57 19.16
CA ARG A 235 4.51 9.35 17.76
C ARG A 235 4.61 10.61 16.88
N ALA A 236 4.24 11.77 17.43
CA ALA A 236 4.29 13.05 16.70
C ALA A 236 5.70 13.45 16.25
N GLN A 237 6.75 12.90 16.87
CA GLN A 237 8.16 13.16 16.55
C GLN A 237 8.77 12.10 15.59
N LEU A 238 8.00 11.05 15.24
CA LEU A 238 8.46 9.96 14.36
C LEU A 238 8.13 10.25 12.89
N GLY A 239 8.84 11.22 12.29
CA GLY A 239 8.76 11.48 10.85
C GLY A 239 9.83 10.72 10.05
N MET A 240 9.67 10.71 8.72
CA MET A 240 10.58 10.03 7.79
C MET A 240 11.99 10.64 7.71
N THR A 241 12.24 11.73 8.42
CA THR A 241 13.57 12.33 8.61
C THR A 241 14.35 11.74 9.78
N GLN A 242 13.71 10.92 10.62
CA GLN A 242 14.38 10.22 11.70
C GLN A 242 15.38 9.19 11.15
N PRO A 243 16.53 8.95 11.84
CA PRO A 243 17.65 8.23 11.26
C PRO A 243 17.30 6.87 10.66
N PHE A 244 16.62 5.99 11.41
CA PHE A 244 16.29 4.64 10.92
C PHE A 244 15.25 4.66 9.80
N LEU A 245 14.29 5.59 9.83
CA LEU A 245 13.27 5.76 8.79
C LEU A 245 13.86 6.35 7.51
N LYS A 246 14.78 7.31 7.65
CA LYS A 246 15.50 7.86 6.49
C LYS A 246 16.37 6.80 5.83
N ALA A 247 17.16 6.06 6.61
CA ALA A 247 18.00 4.98 6.11
C ALA A 247 17.17 3.91 5.36
N TYR A 248 16.04 3.53 5.93
CA TYR A 248 15.09 2.59 5.32
C TYR A 248 14.57 3.10 3.97
N ALA A 249 14.10 4.35 3.89
CA ALA A 249 13.58 4.92 2.66
C ALA A 249 14.67 5.09 1.58
N ASP A 250 15.83 5.61 1.95
CA ASP A 250 16.96 5.77 1.03
C ASP A 250 17.44 4.44 0.46
N LEU A 251 17.53 3.40 1.30
CA LEU A 251 17.90 2.04 0.87
C LEU A 251 16.86 1.47 -0.10
N LEU A 252 15.56 1.66 0.17
CA LEU A 252 14.49 1.19 -0.69
C LEU A 252 14.57 1.84 -2.08
N ILE A 253 14.73 3.16 -2.14
CA ILE A 253 14.84 3.89 -3.43
C ILE A 253 16.02 3.38 -4.24
N ARG A 254 17.21 3.35 -3.62
CA ARG A 254 18.42 2.85 -4.28
C ARG A 254 18.28 1.43 -4.80
N THR A 255 17.74 0.53 -3.98
CA THR A 255 17.55 -0.87 -4.34
C THR A 255 16.58 -1.02 -5.51
N CYS A 256 15.43 -0.35 -5.46
CA CYS A 256 14.44 -0.36 -6.53
C CYS A 256 15.03 0.14 -7.85
N HIS A 257 15.63 1.32 -7.87
CA HIS A 257 16.15 1.93 -9.10
C HIS A 257 17.27 1.10 -9.72
N ARG A 258 18.18 0.55 -8.90
CA ARG A 258 19.22 -0.36 -9.40
C ARG A 258 18.63 -1.58 -10.11
N ARG A 259 17.47 -2.08 -9.64
CA ARG A 259 16.83 -3.28 -10.19
C ARG A 259 15.75 -2.99 -11.24
N GLY A 260 15.49 -1.72 -11.55
CA GLY A 260 14.49 -1.31 -12.54
C GLY A 260 13.05 -1.43 -12.03
N ALA A 261 12.86 -1.36 -10.71
CA ALA A 261 11.57 -1.37 -10.04
C ALA A 261 11.19 0.04 -9.56
N HIS A 262 9.90 0.30 -9.34
CA HIS A 262 9.43 1.55 -8.74
C HIS A 262 9.68 1.59 -7.23
N ALA A 263 10.10 2.76 -6.74
CA ALA A 263 10.19 3.08 -5.33
C ALA A 263 8.99 3.93 -4.92
N MET A 264 8.02 3.32 -4.22
CA MET A 264 6.78 4.00 -3.84
C MET A 264 6.90 4.59 -2.44
N GLY A 265 6.55 5.86 -2.29
CA GLY A 265 6.40 6.52 -1.00
C GLY A 265 5.16 6.04 -0.24
N GLY A 266 5.14 6.31 1.06
CA GLY A 266 4.04 5.92 1.93
C GLY A 266 2.95 6.99 2.07
N MET A 267 2.03 6.75 3.00
CA MET A 267 0.91 7.64 3.28
C MET A 267 1.23 8.63 4.39
N ALA A 268 0.90 9.91 4.19
CA ALA A 268 0.81 10.88 5.27
C ALA A 268 -0.48 10.61 6.08
N ALA A 269 -0.38 10.73 7.42
CA ALA A 269 -1.52 10.47 8.30
C ALA A 269 -2.58 11.57 8.30
N GLN A 270 -2.28 12.71 7.70
CA GLN A 270 -3.17 13.87 7.68
C GLN A 270 -4.24 13.70 6.59
N ILE A 271 -5.47 14.03 6.96
CA ILE A 271 -6.60 14.19 6.05
C ILE A 271 -7.15 15.61 6.18
N PRO A 272 -7.91 16.11 5.20
CA PRO A 272 -8.57 17.41 5.32
C PRO A 272 -9.44 17.50 6.58
N ILE A 273 -9.38 18.63 7.28
CA ILE A 273 -10.13 18.88 8.51
C ILE A 273 -11.26 19.88 8.21
N PRO A 274 -12.51 19.41 8.07
CA PRO A 274 -13.64 20.29 7.82
C PRO A 274 -13.97 21.14 9.08
N GLY A 275 -14.37 22.39 8.88
CA GLY A 275 -14.82 23.27 9.97
C GLY A 275 -13.72 24.02 10.72
N ASP A 276 -12.43 23.70 10.51
CA ASP A 276 -11.30 24.44 11.08
C ASP A 276 -10.26 24.76 10.00
N ALA A 277 -10.34 25.96 9.45
CA ALA A 277 -9.47 26.41 8.37
C ALA A 277 -7.98 26.46 8.77
N ARG A 278 -7.66 26.81 10.03
CA ARG A 278 -6.29 26.89 10.52
C ARG A 278 -5.68 25.49 10.70
N ALA A 279 -6.41 24.58 11.34
CA ALA A 279 -5.97 23.19 11.52
C ALA A 279 -5.85 22.49 10.16
N ASN A 280 -6.78 22.73 9.24
CA ASN A 280 -6.74 22.20 7.88
C ASN A 280 -5.51 22.70 7.11
N ALA A 281 -5.22 24.01 7.12
CA ALA A 281 -4.03 24.55 6.47
C ALA A 281 -2.73 23.94 7.03
N ALA A 282 -2.63 23.78 8.35
CA ALA A 282 -1.48 23.12 8.98
C ALA A 282 -1.38 21.63 8.63
N ALA A 283 -2.49 20.93 8.46
CA ALA A 283 -2.51 19.52 8.01
C ALA A 283 -2.02 19.41 6.57
N LEU A 284 -2.55 20.24 5.66
CA LEU A 284 -2.16 20.25 4.25
C LEU A 284 -0.68 20.62 4.05
N GLU A 285 -0.13 21.56 4.86
CA GLU A 285 1.29 21.90 4.80
C GLU A 285 2.18 20.72 5.20
N ARG A 286 1.80 19.95 6.20
CA ARG A 286 2.51 18.69 6.55
C ARG A 286 2.47 17.66 5.41
N VAL A 287 1.33 17.53 4.72
CA VAL A 287 1.23 16.68 3.53
C VAL A 287 2.14 17.20 2.44
N ARG A 288 2.14 18.51 2.16
CA ARG A 288 3.02 19.14 1.16
C ARG A 288 4.49 18.85 1.44
N ALA A 289 4.94 19.09 2.65
CA ALA A 289 6.33 18.82 3.06
C ALA A 289 6.70 17.33 2.92
N ASP A 290 5.78 16.42 3.26
CA ASP A 290 5.99 14.97 3.13
C ASP A 290 6.14 14.56 1.65
N LYS A 291 5.24 15.01 0.77
CA LYS A 291 5.28 14.67 -0.66
C LYS A 291 6.48 15.29 -1.37
N LEU A 292 6.85 16.53 -1.02
CA LEU A 292 8.06 17.15 -1.53
C LEU A 292 9.31 16.36 -1.12
N ARG A 293 9.41 15.94 0.14
CA ARG A 293 10.49 15.09 0.63
C ARG A 293 10.56 13.78 -0.16
N GLU A 294 9.42 13.13 -0.40
CA GLU A 294 9.37 11.85 -1.13
C GLU A 294 9.90 12.01 -2.56
N VAL A 295 9.34 12.93 -3.33
CA VAL A 295 9.75 13.10 -4.74
C VAL A 295 11.20 13.55 -4.86
N THR A 296 11.68 14.44 -4.00
CA THR A 296 13.08 14.90 -4.02
C THR A 296 14.07 13.83 -3.55
N ALA A 297 13.63 12.88 -2.71
CA ALA A 297 14.44 11.71 -2.33
C ALA A 297 14.56 10.67 -3.45
N GLY A 298 13.68 10.69 -4.45
CA GLY A 298 13.71 9.78 -5.59
C GLY A 298 12.53 8.79 -5.66
N HIS A 299 11.48 8.95 -4.86
CA HIS A 299 10.30 8.11 -5.00
C HIS A 299 9.58 8.36 -6.33
N ASP A 300 9.12 7.29 -6.98
CA ASP A 300 8.39 7.31 -8.26
C ASP A 300 6.90 7.61 -8.11
N GLY A 301 6.39 7.57 -6.89
CA GLY A 301 5.00 7.86 -6.57
C GLY A 301 4.75 7.84 -5.07
N THR A 302 3.51 8.13 -4.68
CA THR A 302 3.11 8.30 -3.29
C THR A 302 1.68 7.84 -3.04
N TRP A 303 1.33 7.57 -1.78
CA TRP A 303 -0.01 7.25 -1.34
C TRP A 303 -0.74 8.45 -0.74
N VAL A 304 -2.04 8.52 -1.00
CA VAL A 304 -2.98 9.43 -0.34
C VAL A 304 -4.19 8.65 0.20
N ALA A 305 -4.69 9.06 1.37
CA ALA A 305 -5.84 8.44 2.02
C ALA A 305 -7.18 9.09 1.66
N HIS A 306 -7.16 10.26 1.02
CA HIS A 306 -8.38 11.03 0.74
C HIS A 306 -8.31 11.67 -0.65
N PRO A 307 -9.43 11.65 -1.44
CA PRO A 307 -9.43 12.19 -2.80
C PRO A 307 -9.02 13.66 -2.89
N ALA A 308 -9.34 14.48 -1.90
CA ALA A 308 -8.97 15.90 -1.87
C ALA A 308 -7.44 16.15 -1.78
N LEU A 309 -6.65 15.13 -1.44
CA LEU A 309 -5.18 15.22 -1.41
C LEU A 309 -4.53 14.90 -2.76
N ILE A 310 -5.26 14.33 -3.71
CA ILE A 310 -4.74 13.95 -5.02
C ILE A 310 -4.20 15.17 -5.79
N PRO A 311 -4.92 16.32 -5.89
CA PRO A 311 -4.40 17.47 -6.62
C PRO A 311 -3.10 18.01 -6.01
N LEU A 312 -3.02 18.09 -4.68
CA LEU A 312 -1.83 18.55 -3.97
C LEU A 312 -0.61 17.64 -4.23
N ALA A 313 -0.81 16.31 -4.08
CA ALA A 313 0.27 15.36 -4.33
C ALA A 313 0.71 15.38 -5.80
N ARG A 314 -0.22 15.47 -6.73
CA ARG A 314 0.05 15.54 -8.16
C ARG A 314 0.83 16.79 -8.53
N GLU A 315 0.41 17.97 -8.07
CA GLU A 315 1.13 19.26 -8.29
C GLU A 315 2.60 19.13 -7.91
N ILE A 316 2.90 18.53 -6.76
CA ILE A 316 4.26 18.38 -6.26
C ILE A 316 5.06 17.40 -7.12
N PHE A 317 4.49 16.23 -7.43
CA PHE A 317 5.17 15.24 -8.26
C PHE A 317 5.36 15.74 -9.69
N ASP A 318 4.39 16.42 -10.30
CA ASP A 318 4.50 17.00 -11.63
C ASP A 318 5.63 18.04 -11.72
N ALA A 319 5.80 18.85 -10.66
CA ALA A 319 6.86 19.87 -10.61
C ALA A 319 8.27 19.28 -10.46
N HIS A 320 8.43 18.11 -9.83
CA HIS A 320 9.75 17.56 -9.48
C HIS A 320 10.09 16.24 -10.18
N MET A 321 9.13 15.60 -10.81
CA MET A 321 9.27 14.37 -11.60
C MET A 321 8.61 14.56 -12.97
N PRO A 322 9.32 15.14 -13.96
CA PRO A 322 8.73 15.46 -15.26
C PRO A 322 8.38 14.23 -16.10
N GLY A 323 9.06 13.10 -15.87
CA GLY A 323 8.73 11.81 -16.48
C GLY A 323 7.66 11.05 -15.71
N THR A 324 7.34 9.83 -16.16
CA THR A 324 6.40 8.93 -15.48
C THR A 324 6.97 8.31 -14.21
N HIS A 325 8.31 8.26 -14.11
CA HIS A 325 9.07 7.75 -12.97
C HIS A 325 10.49 8.37 -12.98
N GLN A 326 11.27 8.09 -11.94
CA GLN A 326 12.66 8.59 -11.83
C GLN A 326 13.69 7.49 -11.53
N GLN A 327 13.47 6.29 -12.06
CA GLN A 327 14.39 5.15 -11.92
C GLN A 327 15.81 5.42 -12.44
N HIS A 328 16.00 6.49 -13.25
CA HIS A 328 17.31 6.95 -13.69
C HIS A 328 18.14 7.60 -12.57
N VAL A 329 17.52 7.96 -11.44
CA VAL A 329 18.20 8.49 -10.26
C VAL A 329 18.79 7.34 -9.46
N ALA A 330 20.05 6.97 -9.74
CA ALA A 330 20.69 5.77 -9.20
C ALA A 330 20.89 5.78 -7.67
N ARG A 331 20.92 6.96 -7.04
CA ARG A 331 21.17 7.14 -5.60
C ARG A 331 22.47 6.48 -5.13
N ASP A 332 23.56 6.65 -5.91
CA ASP A 332 24.90 6.15 -5.56
C ASP A 332 25.48 6.83 -4.32
N ASP A 333 24.91 7.95 -3.91
CA ASP A 333 25.17 8.65 -2.65
C ASP A 333 24.75 7.87 -1.40
N VAL A 334 23.86 6.90 -1.54
CA VAL A 334 23.27 6.15 -0.42
C VAL A 334 24.14 4.96 -0.02
N HIS A 335 24.64 5.00 1.22
CA HIS A 335 25.42 3.92 1.82
C HIS A 335 24.81 3.56 3.18
N VAL A 336 23.84 2.65 3.19
CA VAL A 336 23.14 2.21 4.41
C VAL A 336 23.79 0.94 4.94
N GLN A 337 24.20 0.97 6.21
CA GLN A 337 24.69 -0.19 6.96
C GLN A 337 23.56 -0.76 7.83
N PRO A 338 23.64 -2.03 8.24
CA PRO A 338 22.65 -2.64 9.15
C PRO A 338 22.40 -1.82 10.42
N ALA A 339 23.41 -1.19 10.97
CA ALA A 339 23.31 -0.34 12.15
C ALA A 339 22.44 0.92 11.92
N ASP A 340 22.38 1.44 10.68
CA ASP A 340 21.59 2.61 10.35
C ASP A 340 20.10 2.31 10.39
N LEU A 341 19.68 1.11 9.97
CA LEU A 341 18.30 0.63 10.03
C LEU A 341 17.81 0.40 11.47
N LEU A 342 18.74 0.29 12.42
CA LEU A 342 18.47 0.05 13.84
C LEU A 342 18.70 1.29 14.72
N ARG A 343 19.19 2.41 14.16
CA ARG A 343 19.54 3.60 14.92
C ARG A 343 18.29 4.24 15.54
N PRO A 344 18.16 4.26 16.88
CA PRO A 344 17.00 4.85 17.53
C PRO A 344 16.96 6.36 17.30
N PRO A 345 15.79 6.95 17.06
CA PRO A 345 15.63 8.40 17.02
C PRO A 345 15.78 9.00 18.42
N LEU A 346 16.19 10.26 18.46
CA LEU A 346 16.17 11.06 19.67
C LEU A 346 14.83 11.81 19.77
N GLY A 347 14.33 12.00 20.98
CA GLY A 347 13.10 12.72 21.24
C GLY A 347 12.63 12.57 22.67
N THR A 348 11.41 13.02 22.94
CA THR A 348 10.81 13.05 24.27
C THR A 348 9.61 12.12 24.37
N ILE A 349 9.29 11.70 25.58
CA ILE A 349 8.08 10.95 25.91
C ILE A 349 7.29 11.85 26.85
N THR A 350 6.05 12.22 26.46
CA THR A 350 5.19 13.08 27.26
C THR A 350 3.93 12.37 27.72
N ARG A 351 3.30 12.86 28.79
CA ARG A 351 2.01 12.35 29.23
C ARG A 351 0.94 12.55 28.15
N ALA A 352 0.94 13.70 27.47
CA ALA A 352 0.02 13.98 26.37
C ALA A 352 0.17 12.99 25.21
N GLY A 353 1.42 12.64 24.83
CA GLY A 353 1.69 11.64 23.80
C GLY A 353 1.19 10.24 24.20
N PHE A 354 1.36 9.87 25.46
CA PHE A 354 0.82 8.61 25.99
C PHE A 354 -0.71 8.59 25.95
N ASP A 355 -1.37 9.61 26.49
CA ASP A 355 -2.83 9.71 26.52
C ASP A 355 -3.43 9.69 25.11
N ASN A 356 -2.81 10.40 24.14
CA ASN A 356 -3.22 10.35 22.75
C ASN A 356 -3.08 8.94 22.13
N ASN A 357 -2.04 8.18 22.45
CA ASN A 357 -1.89 6.81 21.98
C ASN A 357 -3.01 5.92 22.52
N VAL A 358 -3.33 6.03 23.81
CA VAL A 358 -4.42 5.27 24.45
C VAL A 358 -5.76 5.62 23.78
N GLU A 359 -6.06 6.91 23.61
CA GLU A 359 -7.31 7.37 22.99
C GLU A 359 -7.47 6.84 21.57
N VAL A 360 -6.44 6.97 20.74
CA VAL A 360 -6.46 6.49 19.35
C VAL A 360 -6.65 4.99 19.28
N CYS A 361 -5.94 4.21 20.11
CA CYS A 361 -6.08 2.76 20.14
C CYS A 361 -7.51 2.32 20.53
N VAL A 362 -8.09 2.94 21.55
CA VAL A 362 -9.46 2.61 22.01
C VAL A 362 -10.48 2.95 20.94
N ARG A 363 -10.42 4.15 20.35
CA ARG A 363 -11.36 4.59 19.30
C ARG A 363 -11.25 3.75 18.06
N TYR A 364 -10.03 3.44 17.63
CA TYR A 364 -9.79 2.62 16.44
C TYR A 364 -10.35 1.20 16.63
N LEU A 365 -10.05 0.58 17.79
CA LEU A 365 -10.53 -0.76 18.10
C LEU A 365 -12.08 -0.81 18.19
N ALA A 366 -12.70 0.20 18.79
CA ALA A 366 -14.15 0.31 18.85
C ALA A 366 -14.79 0.38 17.47
N ALA A 367 -14.28 1.25 16.59
CA ALA A 367 -14.76 1.37 15.21
C ALA A 367 -14.57 0.06 14.42
N TRP A 368 -13.41 -0.58 14.57
CA TRP A 368 -13.10 -1.84 13.91
C TRP A 368 -14.04 -2.98 14.34
N LEU A 369 -14.34 -3.09 15.65
CA LEU A 369 -15.29 -4.08 16.17
C LEU A 369 -16.73 -3.83 15.69
N ASP A 370 -17.08 -2.57 15.41
CA ASP A 370 -18.36 -2.17 14.83
C ASP A 370 -18.43 -2.37 13.30
N GLY A 371 -17.38 -2.95 12.70
CA GLY A 371 -17.29 -3.27 11.28
C GLY A 371 -16.74 -2.16 10.39
N ASN A 372 -16.26 -1.07 10.96
CA ASN A 372 -15.61 0.02 10.25
C ASN A 372 -14.09 -0.14 10.31
N GLY A 373 -13.45 -0.32 9.17
CA GLY A 373 -12.00 -0.55 9.08
C GLY A 373 -11.16 0.73 8.94
N CYS A 374 -11.77 1.88 8.64
CA CYS A 374 -11.08 3.15 8.47
C CYS A 374 -11.96 4.37 8.76
#